data_b98d01faf96c16e83d982ed2095b6974
#
_entry.id   b98d01faf96c16e83d982ed2095b6974
#
_cell.length_a   1.000
_cell.length_b   1.000
_cell.length_c   1.000
_cell.angle_alpha   90.00
_cell.angle_beta   90.00
_cell.angle_gamma   90.00
#
_symmetry.space_group_name_H-M   'P 1'
#
loop_
_entity.id
_entity.type
_entity.pdbx_description
1 polymer ?
#
loop_
_entity_poly.entity_id
_entity_poly.type
_entity_poly.pdbx_seq_one_letter_code
_entity_poly.pdbx_strand_id
1 'polypeptide(L)'
;MKIDTVLMAEPAGAADQARLLADLGFDGVFAFEGIGDVFVPLTLAAAATELTVYSNIAVAFPRSPMHMAYTAWDLQKLAKGKFMLGLGTQIKPNIERRFSTPWSKPVERMSEFVAATKAIFAAWQTANVSTSEASSTRSP
;
A
#
# COMPACT_ATOMS: atom_id res chain seq x y z
N MET A 1 19.19 7.69 -12.64
CA MET A 1 19.07 6.65 -11.60
C MET A 1 18.11 7.17 -10.56
N LYS A 2 17.18 6.33 -10.09
CA LYS A 2 16.28 6.67 -8.97
C LYS A 2 16.88 6.13 -7.67
N ILE A 3 16.77 6.90 -6.60
CA ILE A 3 17.27 6.53 -5.28
C ILE A 3 16.15 6.68 -4.27
N ASP A 4 15.81 5.58 -3.62
CA ASP A 4 14.78 5.51 -2.59
C ASP A 4 15.40 5.18 -1.23
N THR A 5 14.70 5.54 -0.17
CA THR A 5 15.16 5.28 1.20
C THR A 5 14.02 4.89 2.12
N VAL A 6 14.35 4.41 3.30
CA VAL A 6 13.38 4.00 4.30
C VAL A 6 12.80 5.19 5.06
N LEU A 7 11.50 5.15 5.28
CA LEU A 7 10.78 6.07 6.16
C LEU A 7 10.69 5.43 7.56
N MET A 8 11.46 5.93 8.51
CA MET A 8 11.64 5.33 9.84
C MET A 8 10.88 6.03 10.96
N ALA A 9 10.33 7.23 10.69
CA ALA A 9 9.68 8.02 11.73
C ALA A 9 8.41 7.35 12.27
N GLU A 10 8.14 7.57 13.55
CA GLU A 10 6.82 7.35 14.11
C GLU A 10 5.76 8.17 13.34
N PRO A 11 4.49 7.77 13.36
CA PRO A 11 3.45 8.46 12.59
C PRO A 11 3.44 9.99 12.74
N ALA A 12 3.63 10.49 13.95
CA ALA A 12 3.67 11.94 14.21
C ALA A 12 4.79 12.69 13.47
N GLY A 13 5.90 12.04 13.18
CA GLY A 13 7.06 12.61 12.48
C GLY A 13 7.15 12.23 11.00
N ALA A 14 6.27 11.37 10.50
CA ALA A 14 6.42 10.79 9.17
C ALA A 14 6.32 11.82 8.04
N ALA A 15 5.39 12.76 8.14
CA ALA A 15 5.24 13.82 7.14
C ALA A 15 6.50 14.72 7.07
N ASP A 16 7.05 15.12 8.21
CA ASP A 16 8.24 15.97 8.26
C ASP A 16 9.48 15.23 7.77
N GLN A 17 9.65 13.96 8.12
CA GLN A 17 10.73 13.14 7.59
C GLN A 17 10.60 12.99 6.07
N ALA A 18 9.41 12.74 5.57
CA ALA A 18 9.19 12.61 4.12
C ALA A 18 9.54 13.91 3.37
N ARG A 19 9.18 15.07 3.90
CA ARG A 19 9.56 16.37 3.33
C ARG A 19 11.07 16.55 3.31
N LEU A 20 11.74 16.22 4.41
CA LEU A 20 13.20 16.29 4.49
C LEU A 20 13.86 15.39 3.43
N LEU A 21 13.37 14.15 3.27
CA LEU A 21 13.91 13.21 2.28
C LEU A 21 13.67 13.68 0.85
N ALA A 22 12.50 14.29 0.57
CA ALA A 22 12.23 14.92 -0.71
C ALA A 22 13.18 16.08 -1.00
N ASP A 23 13.43 16.95 -0.02
CA ASP A 23 14.36 18.08 -0.13
C ASP A 23 15.80 17.64 -0.34
N LEU A 24 16.18 16.47 0.21
CA LEU A 24 17.48 15.83 -0.01
C LEU A 24 17.63 15.20 -1.40
N GLY A 25 16.57 15.13 -2.19
CA GLY A 25 16.60 14.62 -3.55
C GLY A 25 16.32 13.14 -3.72
N PHE A 26 15.74 12.46 -2.72
CA PHE A 26 15.26 11.10 -2.90
C PHE A 26 14.04 11.06 -3.82
N ASP A 27 13.90 10.00 -4.59
CA ASP A 27 12.79 9.78 -5.52
C ASP A 27 11.59 9.09 -4.86
N GLY A 28 11.84 8.27 -3.87
CA GLY A 28 10.82 7.53 -3.16
C GLY A 28 11.19 7.16 -1.74
N VAL A 29 10.17 6.77 -0.99
CA VAL A 29 10.31 6.24 0.37
C VAL A 29 9.49 4.98 0.56
N PHE A 30 10.00 4.07 1.37
CA PHE A 30 9.28 2.87 1.74
C PHE A 30 9.21 2.71 3.27
N ALA A 31 8.16 2.07 3.71
CA ALA A 31 8.05 1.60 5.09
C ALA A 31 7.88 0.08 5.12
N PHE A 32 8.25 -0.54 6.23
CA PHE A 32 8.04 -1.95 6.47
C PHE A 32 7.15 -2.16 7.70
N GLU A 33 6.46 -3.27 7.73
CA GLU A 33 5.59 -3.61 8.85
C GLU A 33 6.42 -4.15 10.02
N GLY A 34 6.73 -3.26 10.95
CA GLY A 34 7.50 -3.54 12.14
C GLY A 34 6.63 -3.52 13.41
N ILE A 35 6.86 -2.56 14.29
CA ILE A 35 6.10 -2.38 15.53
C ILE A 35 4.71 -1.81 15.28
N GLY A 36 4.58 -0.95 14.28
CA GLY A 36 3.33 -0.29 13.89
C GLY A 36 2.81 -0.72 12.52
N ASP A 37 1.69 -0.15 12.13
CA ASP A 37 1.10 -0.34 10.81
C ASP A 37 1.95 0.31 9.72
N VAL A 38 2.16 -0.41 8.62
CA VAL A 38 3.00 0.05 7.51
C VAL A 38 2.35 1.19 6.71
N PHE A 39 1.02 1.24 6.65
CA PHE A 39 0.30 2.18 5.78
C PHE A 39 0.12 3.57 6.39
N VAL A 40 0.08 3.69 7.71
CA VAL A 40 -0.09 4.98 8.39
C VAL A 40 1.04 5.95 8.02
N PRO A 41 2.34 5.63 8.20
CA PRO A 41 3.40 6.55 7.81
C PRO A 41 3.44 6.79 6.29
N LEU A 42 3.13 5.80 5.46
CA LEU A 42 3.08 5.96 4.00
C LEU A 42 1.97 6.92 3.57
N THR A 43 0.81 6.86 4.22
CA THR A 43 -0.31 7.78 3.99
C THR A 43 0.10 9.22 4.28
N LEU A 44 0.77 9.45 5.41
CA LEU A 44 1.25 10.78 5.80
C LEU A 44 2.32 11.31 4.84
N ALA A 45 3.23 10.44 4.40
CA ALA A 45 4.25 10.80 3.40
C ALA A 45 3.63 11.14 2.04
N ALA A 46 2.68 10.34 1.57
CA ALA A 46 1.97 10.57 0.31
C ALA A 46 1.17 11.88 0.32
N ALA A 47 0.54 12.21 1.45
CA ALA A 47 -0.19 13.46 1.59
C ALA A 47 0.72 14.69 1.66
N ALA A 48 1.95 14.53 2.16
CA ALA A 48 2.87 15.64 2.42
C ALA A 48 3.86 15.93 1.28
N THR A 49 4.06 14.98 0.36
CA THR A 49 5.11 15.06 -0.68
C THR A 49 4.64 14.48 -2.01
N GLU A 50 5.45 14.66 -3.04
CA GLU A 50 5.28 14.02 -4.35
C GLU A 50 6.19 12.78 -4.53
N LEU A 51 6.75 12.24 -3.44
CA LEU A 51 7.59 11.05 -3.49
C LEU A 51 6.78 9.82 -3.92
N THR A 52 7.43 8.90 -4.60
CA THR A 52 6.91 7.53 -4.73
C THR A 52 6.92 6.88 -3.35
N VAL A 53 5.80 6.30 -2.94
CA VAL A 53 5.67 5.64 -1.65
C VAL A 53 5.32 4.16 -1.83
N TYR A 54 5.91 3.28 -1.02
CA TYR A 54 5.62 1.85 -1.15
C TYR A 54 5.83 1.07 0.16
N SER A 55 5.10 -0.01 0.30
CA SER A 55 5.33 -0.96 1.40
C SER A 55 6.42 -1.96 1.02
N ASN A 56 7.37 -2.17 1.91
CA ASN A 56 8.45 -3.14 1.71
C ASN A 56 8.76 -3.89 3.03
N ILE A 57 7.85 -4.69 3.43
CA ILE A 57 6.59 -5.19 2.86
C ILE A 57 5.42 -4.97 3.84
N ALA A 58 4.20 -5.04 3.33
CA ALA A 58 3.00 -5.23 4.13
C ALA A 58 2.72 -6.72 4.30
N VAL A 59 2.39 -7.14 5.52
CA VAL A 59 2.11 -8.55 5.82
C VAL A 59 0.71 -8.93 5.34
N ALA A 60 0.63 -9.88 4.41
CA ALA A 60 -0.62 -10.24 3.74
C ALA A 60 -1.58 -11.07 4.61
N PHE A 61 -1.08 -12.12 5.27
CA PHE A 61 -1.91 -13.17 5.84
C PHE A 61 -2.86 -12.75 6.98
N PRO A 62 -2.54 -11.79 7.83
CA PRO A 62 -3.49 -11.27 8.82
C PRO A 62 -4.60 -10.41 8.24
N ARG A 63 -4.47 -9.99 6.98
CA ARG A 63 -5.43 -9.11 6.30
C ARG A 63 -6.26 -9.88 5.29
N SER A 64 -7.48 -9.45 5.03
CA SER A 64 -8.22 -9.95 3.87
C SER A 64 -7.77 -9.25 2.59
N PRO A 65 -7.87 -9.90 1.42
CA PRO A 65 -7.62 -9.24 0.13
C PRO A 65 -8.45 -7.97 -0.08
N MET A 66 -9.68 -7.94 0.42
CA MET A 66 -10.56 -6.76 0.31
C MET A 66 -10.04 -5.58 1.12
N HIS A 67 -9.65 -5.77 2.39
CA HIS A 67 -9.07 -4.70 3.21
C HIS A 67 -7.73 -4.22 2.65
N MET A 68 -6.91 -5.12 2.15
CA MET A 68 -5.67 -4.76 1.47
C MET A 68 -5.96 -3.90 0.23
N ALA A 69 -6.95 -4.30 -0.55
CA ALA A 69 -7.35 -3.56 -1.75
C ALA A 69 -7.90 -2.16 -1.42
N TYR A 70 -8.71 -2.01 -0.38
CA TYR A 70 -9.18 -0.68 0.07
C TYR A 70 -8.00 0.25 0.36
N THR A 71 -7.08 -0.20 1.18
CA THR A 71 -5.93 0.61 1.57
C THR A 71 -5.05 0.98 0.38
N ALA A 72 -4.73 0.00 -0.46
CA ALA A 72 -3.90 0.23 -1.64
C ALA A 72 -4.56 1.15 -2.67
N TRP A 73 -5.87 1.01 -2.86
CA TRP A 73 -6.63 1.86 -3.78
C TRP A 73 -6.68 3.31 -3.33
N ASP A 74 -6.96 3.54 -2.05
CA ASP A 74 -7.00 4.89 -1.50
C ASP A 74 -5.61 5.54 -1.47
N LEU A 75 -4.56 4.78 -1.12
CA LEU A 75 -3.19 5.26 -1.19
C LEU A 75 -2.76 5.59 -2.62
N GLN A 76 -3.14 4.78 -3.59
CA GLN A 76 -2.84 5.06 -4.99
C GLN A 76 -3.46 6.38 -5.47
N LYS A 77 -4.69 6.66 -5.07
CA LYS A 77 -5.34 7.95 -5.35
C LYS A 77 -4.63 9.11 -4.65
N LEU A 78 -4.36 8.97 -3.36
CA LEU A 78 -3.69 9.99 -2.56
C LEU A 78 -2.29 10.31 -3.09
N ALA A 79 -1.53 9.29 -3.46
CA ALA A 79 -0.19 9.39 -4.03
C ALA A 79 -0.19 9.76 -5.53
N LYS A 80 -1.34 10.04 -6.12
CA LYS A 80 -1.49 10.42 -7.53
C LYS A 80 -0.85 9.41 -8.49
N GLY A 81 -1.06 8.13 -8.23
CA GLY A 81 -0.49 7.04 -9.02
C GLY A 81 0.93 6.63 -8.63
N LYS A 82 1.51 7.20 -7.57
CA LYS A 82 2.89 6.92 -7.14
C LYS A 82 2.97 6.01 -5.91
N PHE A 83 2.00 5.12 -5.74
CA PHE A 83 2.03 4.10 -4.71
C PHE A 83 2.32 2.71 -5.30
N MET A 84 3.13 1.91 -4.62
CA MET A 84 3.36 0.50 -4.95
C MET A 84 3.08 -0.37 -3.73
N LEU A 85 2.29 -1.42 -3.92
CA LEU A 85 1.96 -2.37 -2.87
C LEU A 85 2.96 -3.54 -2.89
N GLY A 86 3.90 -3.56 -1.95
CA GLY A 86 4.76 -4.69 -1.69
C GLY A 86 4.18 -5.58 -0.61
N LEU A 87 4.01 -6.87 -0.90
CA LEU A 87 3.42 -7.86 -0.01
C LEU A 87 4.43 -8.92 0.40
N GLY A 88 4.26 -9.44 1.61
CA GLY A 88 5.05 -10.57 2.10
C GLY A 88 4.24 -11.48 3.01
N THR A 89 4.73 -12.72 3.16
CA THR A 89 4.08 -13.74 3.99
C THR A 89 4.38 -13.56 5.47
N GLN A 90 5.47 -12.90 5.82
CA GLN A 90 6.09 -13.00 7.13
C GLN A 90 6.53 -14.45 7.43
N ILE A 91 6.97 -14.73 8.63
CA ILE A 91 7.37 -16.05 9.08
C ILE A 91 6.31 -16.66 10.01
N LYS A 92 6.25 -17.99 10.07
CA LYS A 92 5.26 -18.72 10.87
C LYS A 92 5.13 -18.22 12.30
N PRO A 93 6.21 -18.06 13.10
CA PRO A 93 6.09 -17.60 14.49
C PRO A 93 5.40 -16.25 14.62
N ASN A 94 5.65 -15.31 13.71
CA ASN A 94 5.03 -13.99 13.74
C ASN A 94 3.55 -14.07 13.36
N ILE A 95 3.22 -14.84 12.34
CA ILE A 95 1.82 -14.99 11.90
C ILE A 95 0.97 -15.62 13.00
N GLU A 96 1.45 -16.70 13.64
CA GLU A 96 0.69 -17.40 14.67
C GLU A 96 0.66 -16.67 16.00
N ARG A 97 1.80 -16.16 16.48
CA ARG A 97 1.90 -15.58 17.82
C ARG A 97 1.52 -14.12 17.89
N ARG A 98 1.90 -13.32 16.89
CA ARG A 98 1.66 -11.89 16.86
C ARG A 98 0.31 -11.53 16.26
N PHE A 99 -0.08 -12.23 15.20
CA PHE A 99 -1.31 -11.93 14.47
C PHE A 99 -2.45 -12.92 14.74
N SER A 100 -2.22 -13.96 15.53
CA SER A 100 -3.22 -15.00 15.87
C SER A 100 -3.87 -15.59 14.62
N THR A 101 -3.10 -15.75 13.55
CA THR A 101 -3.57 -16.21 12.24
C THR A 101 -2.93 -17.56 11.93
N PRO A 102 -3.69 -18.56 11.42
CA PRO A 102 -3.14 -19.85 11.05
C PRO A 102 -2.07 -19.74 9.96
N TRP A 103 -0.97 -20.46 10.14
CA TRP A 103 0.06 -20.62 9.11
C TRP A 103 -0.16 -21.90 8.33
N SER A 104 -0.36 -21.76 7.03
CA SER A 104 -0.47 -22.92 6.12
C SER A 104 -0.11 -22.52 4.70
N LYS A 105 0.52 -23.39 3.96
CA LYS A 105 0.77 -23.31 2.51
C LYS A 105 1.09 -21.89 2.03
N PRO A 106 2.21 -21.27 2.48
CA PRO A 106 2.45 -19.85 2.26
C PRO A 106 2.52 -19.45 0.79
N VAL A 107 3.01 -20.33 -0.08
CA VAL A 107 3.12 -20.03 -1.52
C VAL A 107 1.74 -19.99 -2.17
N GLU A 108 0.92 -20.98 -1.95
CA GLU A 108 -0.44 -21.04 -2.51
C GLU A 108 -1.30 -19.92 -1.96
N ARG A 109 -1.26 -19.68 -0.65
CA ARG A 109 -2.02 -18.58 -0.04
C ARG A 109 -1.61 -17.22 -0.57
N MET A 110 -0.30 -16.97 -0.77
CA MET A 110 0.15 -15.72 -1.34
C MET A 110 -0.31 -15.57 -2.79
N SER A 111 -0.23 -16.63 -3.58
CA SER A 111 -0.72 -16.61 -4.97
C SER A 111 -2.21 -16.29 -5.04
N GLU A 112 -3.02 -16.92 -4.19
CA GLU A 112 -4.46 -16.67 -4.10
C GLU A 112 -4.75 -15.23 -3.61
N PHE A 113 -4.02 -14.76 -2.61
CA PHE A 113 -4.16 -13.41 -2.07
C PHE A 113 -3.89 -12.35 -3.14
N VAL A 114 -2.80 -12.49 -3.88
CA VAL A 114 -2.43 -11.58 -4.97
C VAL A 114 -3.47 -11.63 -6.10
N ALA A 115 -3.91 -12.84 -6.49
CA ALA A 115 -4.92 -13.00 -7.53
C ALA A 115 -6.25 -12.34 -7.13
N ALA A 116 -6.71 -12.55 -5.90
CA ALA A 116 -7.93 -11.93 -5.38
C ALA A 116 -7.82 -10.40 -5.33
N THR A 117 -6.71 -9.87 -4.84
CA THR A 117 -6.46 -8.41 -4.80
C THR A 117 -6.47 -7.80 -6.19
N LYS A 118 -5.83 -8.44 -7.17
CA LYS A 118 -5.85 -8.00 -8.57
C LYS A 118 -7.24 -8.03 -9.19
N ALA A 119 -8.02 -9.08 -8.89
CA ALA A 119 -9.40 -9.19 -9.37
C ALA A 119 -10.29 -8.06 -8.83
N ILE A 120 -10.11 -7.68 -7.56
CA ILE A 120 -10.81 -6.55 -6.95
C ILE A 120 -10.45 -5.25 -7.67
N PHE A 121 -9.16 -4.99 -7.90
CA PHE A 121 -8.72 -3.80 -8.63
C PHE A 121 -9.30 -3.75 -10.05
N ALA A 122 -9.30 -4.86 -10.77
CA ALA A 122 -9.86 -4.93 -12.12
C ALA A 122 -11.37 -4.60 -12.13
N ALA A 123 -12.13 -5.11 -11.16
CA ALA A 123 -13.55 -4.81 -11.01
C ALA A 123 -13.79 -3.32 -10.74
N TRP A 124 -12.99 -2.70 -9.88
CA TRP A 124 -13.14 -1.28 -9.56
C TRP A 124 -12.71 -0.36 -10.71
N GLN A 125 -11.69 -0.74 -11.47
CA GLN A 125 -11.29 -0.01 -12.67
C GLN A 125 -12.41 0.01 -13.72
N THR A 126 -13.04 -1.15 -13.97
CA THR A 126 -14.16 -1.26 -14.91
C THR A 126 -15.35 -0.42 -14.47
N ALA A 127 -15.72 -0.47 -13.17
CA ALA A 127 -16.82 0.33 -12.62
C ALA A 127 -16.56 1.85 -12.74
N ASN A 128 -15.32 2.31 -12.52
CA ASN A 128 -14.96 3.71 -12.66
C ASN A 128 -15.05 4.20 -14.11
N VAL A 129 -14.64 3.39 -15.08
CA VAL A 129 -14.75 3.73 -16.52
C VAL A 129 -16.21 3.90 -16.92
N SER A 130 -17.08 2.96 -16.56
CA SER A 130 -18.51 3.03 -16.90
C SER A 130 -19.20 4.24 -16.25
N THR A 131 -18.80 4.64 -15.04
CA THR A 131 -19.36 5.82 -14.35
C THR A 131 -18.88 7.12 -15.01
N SER A 132 -17.65 7.19 -15.47
CA SER A 132 -17.13 8.37 -16.16
C SER A 132 -17.77 8.58 -17.55
N GLU A 133 -18.00 7.51 -18.30
CA GLU A 133 -18.69 7.56 -19.58
C GLU A 133 -20.17 7.97 -19.41
N ALA A 134 -20.86 7.43 -18.41
CA ALA A 134 -22.25 7.81 -18.12
C ALA A 134 -22.40 9.29 -17.69
N SER A 135 -21.36 9.88 -17.07
CA SER A 135 -21.37 11.30 -16.68
C SER A 135 -21.08 12.21 -17.88
N SER A 136 -20.26 11.79 -18.82
CA SER A 136 -19.93 12.58 -20.02
C SER A 136 -21.05 12.65 -21.04
N THR A 137 -21.99 11.69 -21.03
CA THR A 137 -23.17 11.68 -21.90
C THR A 137 -24.37 12.49 -21.37
N ARG A 138 -24.25 13.07 -20.17
CA ARG A 138 -25.32 13.87 -19.55
C ARG A 138 -25.08 15.38 -19.58
N SER A 139 -24.29 15.91 -20.47
CA SER A 139 -24.25 17.36 -20.72
C SER A 139 -25.30 17.72 -21.77
N PRO A 140 -26.23 18.66 -21.48
CA PRO A 140 -27.21 19.13 -22.44
C PRO A 140 -26.60 19.92 -23.59
#